data_52555eced1d4a9862de188a41a193b7b
#
_entry.id   52555eced1d4a9862de188a41a193b7b
#
_cell.length_a   1.000
_cell.length_b   1.000
_cell.length_c   1.000
_cell.angle_alpha   90.00
_cell.angle_beta   90.00
_cell.angle_gamma   90.00
#
_symmetry.space_group_name_H-M   'P 1'
#
loop_
_entity.id
_entity.type
_entity.pdbx_description
1 polymer ?
#
loop_
_entity_poly.entity_id
_entity_poly.type
_entity_poly.pdbx_seq_one_letter_code
_entity_poly.pdbx_strand_id
1 'polypeptide(L)'
;MVLRIDLLATEVCMPEPETAIPQTHEAPAPREVSTSPIPTASGEAPSEDEVLEALKSVVDPELGINIVDLGLVYEVEISDGTVHIEYTLTTMGCPIGPLIEQQMQQLLSAVDGVETVDAEMVIRPAWSPEMMSEEAKAALGYF
;
A
#
# COMPACT_ATOMS: atom_id res chain seq x y z
N MET A 1 8.65 -33.53 70.76
CA MET A 1 9.41 -32.36 70.32
C MET A 1 8.77 -31.84 69.05
N VAL A 2 8.00 -30.83 69.18
CA VAL A 2 7.26 -30.27 68.06
C VAL A 2 7.95 -28.96 67.67
N LEU A 3 8.62 -28.98 66.53
CA LEU A 3 9.16 -27.73 65.98
C LEU A 3 8.05 -27.05 65.23
N ARG A 4 7.48 -26.04 65.80
CA ARG A 4 6.62 -25.11 65.10
C ARG A 4 7.49 -24.12 64.32
N ILE A 5 7.39 -24.20 63.05
CA ILE A 5 7.90 -23.15 62.18
C ILE A 5 6.72 -22.26 61.87
N ASP A 6 6.64 -21.18 62.60
CA ASP A 6 5.76 -20.05 62.23
C ASP A 6 6.33 -19.39 60.99
N LEU A 7 5.71 -19.70 59.88
CA LEU A 7 5.97 -18.99 58.64
C LEU A 7 5.07 -17.77 58.63
N LEU A 8 5.58 -16.69 59.17
CA LEU A 8 5.00 -15.37 58.99
C LEU A 8 5.04 -15.00 57.52
N ALA A 9 3.92 -15.15 56.87
CA ALA A 9 3.69 -14.58 55.59
C ALA A 9 3.79 -13.08 55.69
N THR A 10 4.91 -12.56 55.31
CA THR A 10 5.08 -11.13 55.14
C THR A 10 4.38 -10.76 53.83
N GLU A 11 3.16 -10.31 54.01
CA GLU A 11 2.42 -9.63 52.95
C GLU A 11 3.14 -8.35 52.62
N VAL A 12 3.90 -8.39 51.56
CA VAL A 12 4.47 -7.20 50.95
C VAL A 12 3.37 -6.55 50.10
N CYS A 13 2.63 -5.70 50.78
CA CYS A 13 1.77 -4.75 50.10
C CYS A 13 2.67 -3.77 49.36
N MET A 14 2.80 -3.98 48.05
CA MET A 14 3.41 -3.01 47.17
C MET A 14 2.46 -1.85 46.97
N PRO A 15 2.76 -0.64 47.38
CA PRO A 15 1.99 0.51 46.93
C PRO A 15 2.39 0.75 45.47
N GLU A 16 1.46 0.65 44.59
CA GLU A 16 1.59 1.09 43.24
C GLU A 16 1.89 2.59 43.23
N PRO A 17 2.95 3.02 42.54
CA PRO A 17 3.13 4.43 42.31
C PRO A 17 2.15 4.86 41.23
N GLU A 18 1.05 5.36 41.67
CA GLU A 18 0.14 6.15 40.87
C GLU A 18 0.84 7.45 40.49
N THR A 19 1.68 7.37 39.48
CA THR A 19 2.17 8.56 38.83
C THR A 19 1.34 8.76 37.57
N ALA A 20 0.18 9.34 37.80
CA ALA A 20 -0.56 9.95 36.72
C ALA A 20 0.26 11.11 36.17
N ILE A 21 0.99 10.85 35.12
CA ILE A 21 1.55 11.89 34.29
C ILE A 21 0.40 12.40 33.44
N PRO A 22 -0.05 13.64 33.58
CA PRO A 22 -0.94 14.22 32.60
C PRO A 22 -0.14 14.39 31.33
N GLN A 23 -0.29 13.46 30.43
CA GLN A 23 0.14 13.67 29.04
C GLN A 23 -0.81 14.70 28.46
N THR A 24 -0.43 15.95 28.57
CA THR A 24 -0.95 16.96 27.69
C THR A 24 -0.49 16.59 26.28
N HIS A 25 -1.29 15.76 25.62
CA HIS A 25 -1.23 15.64 24.19
C HIS A 25 -1.63 17.00 23.64
N GLU A 26 -0.62 17.83 23.50
CA GLU A 26 -0.73 18.98 22.61
C GLU A 26 -0.96 18.40 21.22
N ALA A 27 -2.18 18.46 20.76
CA ALA A 27 -2.55 18.11 19.43
C ALA A 27 -1.72 18.98 18.48
N PRO A 28 -0.97 18.40 17.54
CA PRO A 28 -0.32 19.21 16.53
C PRO A 28 -1.41 20.01 15.81
N ALA A 29 -1.19 21.31 15.71
CA ALA A 29 -2.05 22.21 15.00
C ALA A 29 -2.39 21.61 13.62
N PRO A 30 -3.63 21.73 13.15
CA PRO A 30 -4.01 21.23 11.86
C PRO A 30 -3.11 21.90 10.82
N ARG A 31 -2.26 21.11 10.20
CA ARG A 31 -1.58 21.53 8.98
C ARG A 31 -2.69 21.82 8.00
N GLU A 32 -2.72 23.05 7.54
CA GLU A 32 -3.58 23.43 6.44
C GLU A 32 -3.29 22.49 5.29
N VAL A 33 -4.19 21.52 5.14
CA VAL A 33 -4.23 20.69 3.94
C VAL A 33 -4.55 21.65 2.84
N SER A 34 -3.55 21.96 2.04
CA SER A 34 -3.75 22.65 0.78
C SER A 34 -4.81 21.85 0.04
N THR A 35 -6.00 22.40 0.03
CA THR A 35 -7.12 21.84 -0.69
C THR A 35 -6.84 22.07 -2.17
N SER A 36 -6.10 21.15 -2.76
CA SER A 36 -6.20 20.98 -4.21
C SER A 36 -7.68 20.64 -4.48
N PRO A 37 -8.31 21.28 -5.46
CA PRO A 37 -9.70 21.01 -5.77
C PRO A 37 -9.85 19.53 -6.06
N ILE A 38 -10.60 18.84 -5.20
CA ILE A 38 -11.08 17.50 -5.47
C ILE A 38 -11.88 17.62 -6.76
N PRO A 39 -11.53 16.91 -7.85
CA PRO A 39 -12.37 16.88 -9.01
C PRO A 39 -13.75 16.38 -8.56
N THR A 40 -14.74 17.19 -8.78
CA THR A 40 -16.14 16.89 -8.52
C THR A 40 -16.49 15.60 -9.21
N ALA A 41 -16.98 14.64 -8.43
CA ALA A 41 -17.56 13.40 -8.90
C ALA A 41 -18.66 13.67 -9.93
N SER A 42 -18.29 13.73 -11.19
CA SER A 42 -19.19 13.45 -12.28
C SER A 42 -19.18 11.93 -12.43
N GLY A 43 -20.33 11.28 -12.34
CA GLY A 43 -20.46 9.82 -12.38
C GLY A 43 -20.11 9.24 -13.77
N GLU A 44 -19.00 9.62 -14.29
CA GLU A 44 -18.35 9.21 -15.52
C GLU A 44 -17.33 8.14 -15.15
N ALA A 45 -17.25 7.08 -15.93
CA ALA A 45 -16.23 6.04 -15.74
C ALA A 45 -14.86 6.70 -15.75
N PRO A 46 -13.92 6.26 -14.89
CA PRO A 46 -12.58 6.80 -14.87
C PRO A 46 -11.92 6.62 -16.24
N SER A 47 -11.07 7.56 -16.62
CA SER A 47 -10.27 7.41 -17.84
C SER A 47 -9.10 6.45 -17.59
N GLU A 48 -8.61 5.83 -18.67
CA GLU A 48 -7.41 5.00 -18.61
C GLU A 48 -6.21 5.76 -18.02
N ASP A 49 -6.07 7.04 -18.36
CA ASP A 49 -4.99 7.90 -17.83
C ASP A 49 -5.09 8.08 -16.31
N GLU A 50 -6.29 8.25 -15.77
CA GLU A 50 -6.51 8.37 -14.32
C GLU A 50 -6.17 7.07 -13.59
N VAL A 51 -6.52 5.94 -14.18
CA VAL A 51 -6.18 4.61 -13.64
C VAL A 51 -4.66 4.40 -13.68
N LEU A 52 -3.99 4.70 -14.78
CA LEU A 52 -2.54 4.60 -14.91
C LEU A 52 -1.81 5.53 -13.93
N GLU A 53 -2.30 6.75 -13.75
CA GLU A 53 -1.72 7.69 -12.77
C GLU A 53 -1.86 7.18 -11.34
N ALA A 54 -3.01 6.60 -10.99
CA ALA A 54 -3.20 5.95 -9.69
C ALA A 54 -2.24 4.76 -9.51
N LEU A 55 -2.04 3.95 -10.55
CA LEU A 55 -1.13 2.80 -10.54
C LEU A 55 0.35 3.19 -10.38
N LYS A 56 0.75 4.40 -10.76
CA LYS A 56 2.11 4.92 -10.49
C LYS A 56 2.40 5.07 -8.99
N SER A 57 1.39 5.05 -8.15
CA SER A 57 1.57 5.03 -6.69
C SER A 57 1.92 3.64 -6.15
N VAL A 58 1.75 2.59 -6.94
CA VAL A 58 2.17 1.23 -6.59
C VAL A 58 3.64 1.06 -6.94
N VAL A 59 4.45 0.86 -5.91
CA VAL A 59 5.92 0.75 -6.05
C VAL A 59 6.34 -0.69 -5.78
N ASP A 60 7.15 -1.23 -6.67
CA ASP A 60 7.82 -2.52 -6.45
C ASP A 60 8.85 -2.36 -5.32
N PRO A 61 8.70 -3.07 -4.19
CA PRO A 61 9.61 -2.91 -3.05
C PRO A 61 11.02 -3.44 -3.32
N GLU A 62 11.22 -4.27 -4.32
CA GLU A 62 12.54 -4.81 -4.68
C GLU A 62 13.34 -3.81 -5.50
N LEU A 63 12.69 -3.09 -6.41
CA LEU A 63 13.34 -2.17 -7.33
C LEU A 63 13.16 -0.69 -6.94
N GLY A 64 12.15 -0.38 -6.12
CA GLY A 64 11.86 0.98 -5.68
C GLY A 64 11.28 1.88 -6.77
N ILE A 65 10.75 1.29 -7.84
CA ILE A 65 10.16 1.98 -8.99
C ILE A 65 8.70 1.55 -9.11
N ASN A 66 7.85 2.43 -9.60
CA ASN A 66 6.43 2.13 -9.76
C ASN A 66 6.21 1.10 -10.89
N ILE A 67 5.12 0.34 -10.76
CA ILE A 67 4.80 -0.76 -11.67
C ILE A 67 4.52 -0.31 -13.12
N VAL A 68 4.08 0.91 -13.31
CA VAL A 68 3.82 1.47 -14.65
C VAL A 68 5.12 1.74 -15.38
N ASP A 69 6.08 2.41 -14.74
CA ASP A 69 7.40 2.69 -15.30
C ASP A 69 8.25 1.43 -15.46
N LEU A 70 8.03 0.42 -14.63
CA LEU A 70 8.64 -0.90 -14.81
C LEU A 70 8.08 -1.67 -16.01
N GLY A 71 6.97 -1.20 -16.59
CA GLY A 71 6.31 -1.92 -17.68
C GLY A 71 5.67 -3.23 -17.23
N LEU A 72 5.22 -3.30 -15.98
CA LEU A 72 4.53 -4.47 -15.43
C LEU A 72 3.04 -4.49 -15.77
N VAL A 73 2.46 -3.34 -16.10
CA VAL A 73 1.05 -3.22 -16.52
C VAL A 73 0.98 -3.37 -18.03
N TYR A 74 0.29 -4.39 -18.50
CA TYR A 74 0.17 -4.69 -19.92
C TYR A 74 -1.08 -4.14 -20.55
N GLU A 75 -2.20 -4.27 -19.86
CA GLU A 75 -3.49 -3.81 -20.37
C GLU A 75 -4.35 -3.27 -19.22
N VAL A 76 -5.10 -2.23 -19.52
CA VAL A 76 -6.10 -1.64 -18.61
C VAL A 76 -7.38 -1.52 -19.41
N GLU A 77 -8.40 -2.24 -19.01
CA GLU A 77 -9.74 -2.18 -19.61
C GLU A 77 -10.74 -1.66 -18.58
N ILE A 78 -11.54 -0.70 -18.97
CA ILE A 78 -12.54 -0.08 -18.11
C ILE A 78 -13.91 -0.31 -18.71
N SER A 79 -14.78 -0.99 -17.96
CA SER A 79 -16.14 -1.30 -18.39
C SER A 79 -17.10 -1.22 -17.20
N ASP A 80 -18.13 -0.39 -17.32
CA ASP A 80 -19.23 -0.28 -16.34
C ASP A 80 -18.77 -0.16 -14.86
N GLY A 81 -17.74 0.66 -14.60
CA GLY A 81 -17.17 0.83 -13.26
C GLY A 81 -16.22 -0.30 -12.82
N THR A 82 -16.01 -1.30 -13.66
CA THR A 82 -15.02 -2.36 -13.44
C THR A 82 -13.73 -2.01 -14.16
N VAL A 83 -12.62 -2.02 -13.44
CA VAL A 83 -11.28 -1.85 -13.99
C VAL A 83 -10.61 -3.21 -14.02
N HIS A 84 -10.39 -3.74 -15.22
CA HIS A 84 -9.64 -4.96 -15.45
C HIS A 84 -8.20 -4.60 -15.82
N ILE A 85 -7.24 -5.21 -15.14
CA ILE A 85 -5.81 -4.93 -15.32
C ILE A 85 -5.07 -6.24 -15.54
N GLU A 86 -4.40 -6.35 -16.69
CA GLU A 86 -3.41 -7.40 -16.90
C GLU A 86 -2.04 -6.89 -16.48
N TYR A 87 -1.42 -7.59 -15.55
CA TYR A 87 -0.10 -7.24 -15.05
C TYR A 87 0.81 -8.46 -14.95
N THR A 88 2.10 -8.21 -14.89
CA THR A 88 3.11 -9.25 -14.69
C THR A 88 4.07 -8.87 -13.56
N LEU A 89 5.01 -9.75 -13.28
CA LEU A 89 6.06 -9.54 -12.29
C LEU A 89 7.44 -9.62 -12.95
N THR A 90 8.42 -8.91 -12.38
CA THR A 90 9.81 -8.94 -12.85
C THR A 90 10.47 -10.30 -12.70
N THR A 91 9.99 -11.10 -11.73
CA THR A 91 10.48 -12.45 -11.46
C THR A 91 9.31 -13.39 -11.24
N MET A 92 9.32 -14.51 -11.95
CA MET A 92 8.31 -15.54 -11.80
C MET A 92 8.39 -16.19 -10.41
N GLY A 93 7.23 -16.25 -9.75
CA GLY A 93 7.13 -16.82 -8.40
C GLY A 93 7.56 -15.87 -7.28
N CYS A 94 7.66 -14.58 -7.56
CA CYS A 94 7.95 -13.58 -6.54
C CYS A 94 6.82 -13.53 -5.49
N PRO A 95 7.13 -13.61 -4.18
CA PRO A 95 6.12 -13.61 -3.12
C PRO A 95 5.39 -12.25 -2.96
N ILE A 96 5.87 -11.21 -3.64
CA ILE A 96 5.26 -9.87 -3.58
C ILE A 96 4.04 -9.69 -4.49
N GLY A 97 3.75 -10.64 -5.39
CA GLY A 97 2.61 -10.56 -6.30
C GLY A 97 1.29 -10.21 -5.59
N PRO A 98 0.88 -10.96 -4.55
CA PRO A 98 -0.33 -10.65 -3.79
C PRO A 98 -0.32 -9.28 -3.11
N LEU A 99 0.87 -8.78 -2.74
CA LEU A 99 1.01 -7.45 -2.14
C LEU A 99 0.76 -6.35 -3.17
N ILE A 100 1.32 -6.50 -4.37
CA ILE A 100 1.11 -5.56 -5.49
C ILE A 100 -0.37 -5.54 -5.87
N GLU A 101 -0.99 -6.70 -6.00
CA GLU A 101 -2.42 -6.81 -6.28
C GLU A 101 -3.28 -6.11 -5.22
N GLN A 102 -2.99 -6.33 -3.95
CA GLN A 102 -3.70 -5.66 -2.86
C GLN A 102 -3.53 -4.14 -2.91
N GLN A 103 -2.33 -3.65 -3.21
CA GLN A 103 -2.07 -2.22 -3.36
C GLN A 103 -2.83 -1.62 -4.55
N MET A 104 -2.87 -2.31 -5.69
CA MET A 104 -3.66 -1.89 -6.85
C MET A 104 -5.14 -1.78 -6.50
N GLN A 105 -5.69 -2.80 -5.86
CA GLN A 105 -7.09 -2.81 -5.43
C GLN A 105 -7.40 -1.65 -4.48
N GLN A 106 -6.55 -1.39 -3.49
CA GLN A 106 -6.74 -0.29 -2.54
C GLN A 106 -6.71 1.09 -3.21
N LEU A 107 -5.74 1.31 -4.09
CA LEU A 107 -5.57 2.60 -4.75
C LEU A 107 -6.67 2.87 -5.75
N LEU A 108 -7.03 1.89 -6.55
CA LEU A 108 -8.07 2.04 -7.56
C LEU A 108 -9.47 2.13 -6.96
N SER A 109 -9.73 1.47 -5.85
CA SER A 109 -11.00 1.62 -5.13
C SER A 109 -11.23 3.05 -4.60
N ALA A 110 -10.17 3.84 -4.51
CA ALA A 110 -10.25 5.26 -4.13
C ALA A 110 -10.46 6.19 -5.32
N VAL A 111 -10.40 5.68 -6.54
CA VAL A 111 -10.64 6.47 -7.76
C VAL A 111 -12.15 6.57 -7.99
N ASP A 112 -12.63 7.78 -8.23
CA ASP A 112 -14.05 8.03 -8.50
C ASP A 112 -14.51 7.27 -9.75
N GLY A 113 -15.65 6.60 -9.63
CA GLY A 113 -16.22 5.82 -10.73
C GLY A 113 -15.75 4.37 -10.81
N VAL A 114 -14.81 3.94 -9.95
CA VAL A 114 -14.38 2.55 -9.84
C VAL A 114 -15.25 1.82 -8.81
N GLU A 115 -15.96 0.80 -9.24
CA GLU A 115 -16.77 -0.05 -8.37
C GLU A 115 -16.08 -1.37 -8.06
N THR A 116 -15.38 -1.92 -9.04
CA THR A 116 -14.70 -3.21 -8.94
C THR A 116 -13.32 -3.14 -9.61
N VAL A 117 -12.35 -3.77 -9.00
CA VAL A 117 -11.00 -3.92 -9.56
C VAL A 117 -10.71 -5.40 -9.72
N ASP A 118 -10.40 -5.80 -10.94
CA ASP A 118 -10.01 -7.15 -11.30
C ASP A 118 -8.60 -7.13 -11.86
N ALA A 119 -7.65 -7.64 -11.08
CA ALA A 119 -6.26 -7.69 -11.45
C ALA A 119 -5.86 -9.12 -11.79
N GLU A 120 -5.52 -9.36 -13.05
CA GLU A 120 -5.07 -10.66 -13.54
C GLU A 120 -3.57 -10.68 -13.78
N MET A 121 -2.89 -11.62 -13.14
CA MET A 121 -1.47 -11.83 -13.36
C MET A 121 -1.24 -12.69 -14.59
N VAL A 122 -0.60 -12.13 -15.60
CA VAL A 122 -0.25 -12.82 -16.84
C VAL A 122 1.23 -13.14 -16.91
N ILE A 123 1.56 -14.29 -17.48
CA ILE A 123 2.94 -14.79 -17.60
C ILE A 123 3.51 -14.50 -18.99
N ARG A 124 2.66 -14.16 -19.92
CA ARG A 124 3.04 -13.92 -21.32
C ARG A 124 2.43 -12.62 -21.83
N PRO A 125 3.24 -11.83 -22.53
CA PRO A 125 4.68 -12.00 -22.79
C PRO A 125 5.49 -11.94 -21.48
N ALA A 126 6.66 -12.62 -21.46
CA ALA A 126 7.55 -12.54 -20.32
C ALA A 126 8.12 -11.13 -20.18
N TRP A 127 8.16 -10.61 -18.95
CA TRP A 127 8.74 -9.30 -18.70
C TRP A 127 10.24 -9.27 -19.07
N SER A 128 10.64 -8.15 -19.61
CA SER A 128 12.05 -7.86 -19.89
C SER A 128 12.37 -6.39 -19.54
N PRO A 129 13.64 -6.07 -19.23
CA PRO A 129 14.05 -4.70 -18.93
C PRO A 129 13.78 -3.69 -20.06
N GLU A 130 13.59 -4.18 -21.28
CA GLU A 130 13.25 -3.33 -22.43
C GLU A 130 11.87 -2.70 -22.34
N MET A 131 10.96 -3.31 -21.53
CA MET A 131 9.62 -2.81 -21.30
C MET A 131 9.55 -1.63 -20.33
N MET A 132 10.65 -1.38 -19.62
CA MET A 132 10.74 -0.24 -18.71
C MET A 132 10.74 1.10 -19.45
N SER A 133 10.22 2.14 -18.78
CA SER A 133 10.40 3.51 -19.24
C SER A 133 11.88 3.91 -19.27
N GLU A 134 12.22 4.91 -20.05
CA GLU A 134 13.59 5.43 -20.10
C GLU A 134 14.07 5.93 -18.73
N GLU A 135 13.15 6.49 -17.94
CA GLU A 135 13.42 6.95 -16.59
C GLU A 135 13.74 5.80 -15.65
N ALA A 136 12.96 4.72 -15.72
CA ALA A 136 13.20 3.52 -14.94
C ALA A 136 14.51 2.83 -15.32
N LYS A 137 14.81 2.74 -16.61
CA LYS A 137 16.09 2.21 -17.11
C LYS A 137 17.28 3.01 -16.58
N ALA A 138 17.19 4.34 -16.64
CA ALA A 138 18.22 5.22 -16.12
C ALA A 138 18.41 5.07 -14.60
N ALA A 139 17.33 4.96 -13.85
CA ALA A 139 17.36 4.79 -12.40
C ALA A 139 18.02 3.47 -11.97
N LEU A 140 17.84 2.40 -12.76
CA LEU A 140 18.40 1.07 -12.49
C LEU A 140 19.75 0.83 -13.17
N GLY A 141 20.24 1.79 -13.98
CA GLY A 141 21.52 1.69 -14.65
C GLY A 141 21.52 0.83 -15.91
N TYR A 142 20.37 0.61 -16.51
CA TYR A 142 20.25 -0.02 -17.83
C TYR A 142 20.40 1.05 -18.93
N PHE A 143 21.58 1.10 -19.50
CA PHE A 143 21.88 2.00 -20.62
C PHE A 143 22.11 1.23 -21.91
#